data_b1b9210dcddebd11ab7368f0e4cece4f
#
_entry.id   b1b9210dcddebd11ab7368f0e4cece4f
#
_cell.length_a   1.000
_cell.length_b   1.000
_cell.length_c   1.000
_cell.angle_alpha   90.00
_cell.angle_beta   90.00
_cell.angle_gamma   90.00
#
_symmetry.space_group_name_H-M   'P 1'
#
loop_
_entity.id
_entity.type
_entity.pdbx_description
1 polymer ?
#
loop_
_entity_poly.entity_id
_entity_poly.type
_entity_poly.pdbx_seq_one_letter_code
_entity_poly.pdbx_strand_id
1 'polypeptide(L)'
;GSGIACHFANIGVEVLLLDIIPKELNDKEKAKGVSLEDKVVRNRLVNDALKTSLKSKPSPIYNQKFADRITTGNLEDDISKVADADWILEVVVERLDVKKLVFEKIEKYRRPGTIISSNTSGIPIRFMNEGRSEDFQKHFAVTHFFNPPRYLKLFEVVPGPKCDQTVTDFLMMYGEKFLGKTAVLAKDTPAFIGNRIGIFGIMNLFHIVKEMGLTIEEVDKLTGPVIGRPKSATFRTIDVVGLDTLVHTANGVKDNCPEDEMRDQFVIPDFINKMMENKWLGSKTKQGFYKMTKDANGKKNILSLNLNTLEYREKKSAKFATLELTKKIDNVTDRFRVLVDGKDKA
;
A
#
# COMPACT_ATOMS: atom_id res chain seq x y z
N GLY A 1 4.90 7.68 4.10
CA GLY A 1 4.81 8.85 5.02
C GLY A 1 4.23 10.08 4.34
N SER A 2 4.86 10.58 3.24
CA SER A 2 4.48 11.87 2.60
C SER A 2 3.02 11.93 2.12
N GLY A 3 2.45 10.83 1.60
CA GLY A 3 1.04 10.79 1.22
C GLY A 3 0.08 10.91 2.41
N ILE A 4 0.42 10.31 3.53
CA ILE A 4 -0.34 10.43 4.79
C ILE A 4 -0.19 11.85 5.34
N ALA A 5 1.02 12.43 5.33
CA ALA A 5 1.26 13.82 5.73
C ALA A 5 0.39 14.79 4.93
N CYS A 6 0.30 14.63 3.59
CA CYS A 6 -0.61 15.42 2.76
C CYS A 6 -2.08 15.23 3.16
N HIS A 7 -2.49 14.02 3.54
CA HIS A 7 -3.86 13.76 3.95
C HIS A 7 -4.22 14.46 5.26
N PHE A 8 -3.32 14.46 6.25
CA PHE A 8 -3.49 15.24 7.48
C PHE A 8 -3.48 16.76 7.23
N ALA A 9 -2.59 17.26 6.39
CA ALA A 9 -2.55 18.67 6.02
C ALA A 9 -3.86 19.14 5.33
N ASN A 10 -4.54 18.27 4.57
CA ASN A 10 -5.84 18.56 3.96
C ASN A 10 -6.93 18.92 4.97
N ILE A 11 -6.88 18.34 6.15
CA ILE A 11 -7.89 18.53 7.21
C ILE A 11 -7.48 19.58 8.26
N GLY A 12 -6.41 20.33 8.00
CA GLY A 12 -5.98 21.44 8.85
C GLY A 12 -4.96 21.08 9.93
N VAL A 13 -4.42 19.86 9.93
CA VAL A 13 -3.41 19.43 10.91
C VAL A 13 -2.02 19.91 10.50
N GLU A 14 -1.29 20.49 11.46
CA GLU A 14 0.15 20.76 11.31
C GLU A 14 0.93 19.44 11.41
N VAL A 15 1.82 19.22 10.45
CA VAL A 15 2.54 17.95 10.31
C VAL A 15 4.04 18.17 10.33
N LEU A 16 4.74 17.49 11.22
CA LEU A 16 6.19 17.33 11.15
C LEU A 16 6.51 16.02 10.41
N LEU A 17 7.06 16.13 9.20
CA LEU A 17 7.45 14.98 8.38
C LEU A 17 8.95 14.78 8.49
N LEU A 18 9.35 13.65 9.07
CA LEU A 18 10.75 13.28 9.26
C LEU A 18 11.13 12.09 8.39
N ASP A 19 12.38 12.07 7.92
CA ASP A 19 12.98 10.94 7.22
C ASP A 19 14.45 10.76 7.66
N ILE A 20 15.09 9.73 7.17
CA ILE A 20 16.53 9.53 7.40
C ILE A 20 17.35 10.55 6.63
N ILE A 21 18.58 10.79 7.08
CA ILE A 21 19.57 11.56 6.31
C ILE A 21 20.15 10.70 5.19
N PRO A 22 20.54 11.28 4.03
CA PRO A 22 21.22 10.55 2.98
C PRO A 22 22.62 10.14 3.42
N LYS A 23 23.06 8.95 2.96
CA LYS A 23 24.40 8.43 3.29
C LYS A 23 25.50 8.99 2.39
N GLU A 24 25.15 9.53 1.24
CA GLU A 24 26.09 10.03 0.23
C GLU A 24 25.52 11.20 -0.56
N LEU A 25 26.39 12.02 -1.10
CA LEU A 25 26.03 13.12 -2.01
C LEU A 25 25.64 12.56 -3.38
N ASN A 26 24.61 13.13 -3.99
CA ASN A 26 24.30 12.89 -5.39
C ASN A 26 25.22 13.73 -6.31
N ASP A 27 25.19 13.47 -7.64
CA ASP A 27 26.08 14.15 -8.58
C ASP A 27 25.85 15.66 -8.66
N LYS A 28 24.61 16.12 -8.48
CA LYS A 28 24.27 17.55 -8.47
C LYS A 28 24.83 18.27 -7.23
N GLU A 29 24.84 17.58 -6.11
CA GLU A 29 25.37 18.09 -4.84
C GLU A 29 26.89 18.14 -4.88
N LYS A 30 27.54 17.08 -5.40
CA LYS A 30 28.99 17.06 -5.66
C LYS A 30 29.42 18.23 -6.56
N ALA A 31 28.67 18.47 -7.64
CA ALA A 31 28.95 19.58 -8.57
C ALA A 31 28.78 20.96 -7.94
N LYS A 32 27.94 21.09 -6.88
CA LYS A 32 27.75 22.35 -6.15
C LYS A 32 28.73 22.54 -4.99
N GLY A 33 29.59 21.56 -4.70
CA GLY A 33 30.53 21.63 -3.60
C GLY A 33 29.91 21.64 -2.19
N VAL A 34 28.65 21.16 -2.04
CA VAL A 34 28.01 21.04 -0.73
C VAL A 34 28.47 19.78 -0.01
N SER A 35 28.30 19.74 1.31
CA SER A 35 28.71 18.63 2.18
C SER A 35 27.51 17.82 2.69
N LEU A 36 27.76 16.66 3.28
CA LEU A 36 26.74 15.86 3.97
C LEU A 36 26.17 16.56 5.22
N GLU A 37 26.85 17.55 5.76
CA GLU A 37 26.43 18.33 6.94
C GLU A 37 25.49 19.47 6.57
N ASP A 38 25.40 19.83 5.27
CA ASP A 38 24.53 20.90 4.85
C ASP A 38 23.04 20.53 5.04
N LYS A 39 22.28 21.35 5.70
CA LYS A 39 20.86 21.13 6.00
C LYS A 39 20.04 20.76 4.74
N VAL A 40 20.36 21.35 3.59
CA VAL A 40 19.70 21.04 2.31
C VAL A 40 19.93 19.58 1.90
N VAL A 41 21.16 19.07 2.11
CA VAL A 41 21.53 17.68 1.84
C VAL A 41 20.90 16.76 2.87
N ARG A 42 21.01 17.07 4.15
CA ARG A 42 20.44 16.26 5.26
C ARG A 42 18.93 16.06 5.12
N ASN A 43 18.19 17.07 4.65
CA ASN A 43 16.74 16.99 4.44
C ASN A 43 16.34 16.63 3.01
N ARG A 44 17.27 16.25 2.13
CA ARG A 44 16.98 15.94 0.71
C ARG A 44 15.92 14.85 0.58
N LEU A 45 16.06 13.74 1.28
CA LEU A 45 15.16 12.59 1.12
C LEU A 45 13.72 12.96 1.46
N VAL A 46 13.49 13.62 2.57
CA VAL A 46 12.15 14.06 2.99
C VAL A 46 11.57 15.10 2.02
N ASN A 47 12.40 16.05 1.56
CA ASN A 47 11.96 17.08 0.63
C ASN A 47 11.62 16.53 -0.74
N ASP A 48 12.43 15.60 -1.27
CA ASP A 48 12.18 14.95 -2.55
C ASP A 48 10.93 14.03 -2.48
N ALA A 49 10.73 13.34 -1.36
CA ALA A 49 9.55 12.53 -1.12
C ALA A 49 8.27 13.38 -1.09
N LEU A 50 8.27 14.49 -0.36
CA LEU A 50 7.14 15.42 -0.32
C LEU A 50 6.88 16.02 -1.70
N LYS A 51 7.92 16.55 -2.36
CA LYS A 51 7.82 17.13 -3.72
C LYS A 51 7.28 16.14 -4.75
N THR A 52 7.71 14.89 -4.68
CA THR A 52 7.22 13.82 -5.54
C THR A 52 5.75 13.53 -5.28
N SER A 53 5.35 13.45 -4.01
CA SER A 53 3.95 13.26 -3.62
C SER A 53 3.07 14.39 -4.11
N LEU A 54 3.46 15.64 -3.93
CA LEU A 54 2.69 16.82 -4.37
C LEU A 54 2.48 16.87 -5.90
N LYS A 55 3.38 16.24 -6.68
CA LYS A 55 3.29 16.16 -8.15
C LYS A 55 2.58 14.89 -8.62
N SER A 56 2.24 13.95 -7.74
CA SER A 56 1.65 12.69 -8.11
C SER A 56 0.23 12.86 -8.67
N LYS A 57 -0.19 11.88 -9.47
CA LYS A 57 -1.56 11.78 -9.99
C LYS A 57 -2.11 10.40 -9.62
N PRO A 58 -3.25 10.35 -8.93
CA PRO A 58 -4.08 11.47 -8.46
C PRO A 58 -3.39 12.28 -7.34
N SER A 59 -3.72 13.56 -7.22
CA SER A 59 -3.11 14.48 -6.25
C SER A 59 -3.43 14.06 -4.81
N PRO A 60 -2.45 13.97 -3.88
CA PRO A 60 -2.70 13.66 -2.48
C PRO A 60 -3.23 14.87 -1.68
N ILE A 61 -3.16 16.07 -2.25
CA ILE A 61 -3.54 17.32 -1.58
C ILE A 61 -4.69 18.02 -2.32
N TYR A 62 -5.63 18.63 -1.59
CA TYR A 62 -6.76 19.35 -2.16
C TYR A 62 -6.36 20.71 -2.73
N ASN A 63 -5.53 21.45 -1.98
CA ASN A 63 -5.01 22.75 -2.37
C ASN A 63 -3.52 22.80 -2.06
N GLN A 64 -2.71 23.33 -2.98
CA GLN A 64 -1.26 23.40 -2.82
C GLN A 64 -0.84 24.21 -1.58
N LYS A 65 -1.61 25.24 -1.19
CA LYS A 65 -1.39 26.02 0.03
C LYS A 65 -1.45 25.18 1.31
N PHE A 66 -2.16 24.04 1.31
CA PHE A 66 -2.21 23.15 2.48
C PHE A 66 -0.88 22.44 2.74
N ALA A 67 0.02 22.39 1.75
CA ALA A 67 1.36 21.88 1.94
C ALA A 67 2.20 22.74 2.91
N ASP A 68 1.83 24.01 3.12
CA ASP A 68 2.50 24.92 4.06
C ASP A 68 2.35 24.44 5.53
N ARG A 69 1.39 23.54 5.81
CA ARG A 69 1.21 22.88 7.11
C ARG A 69 2.19 21.73 7.33
N ILE A 70 2.99 21.36 6.33
CA ILE A 70 3.95 20.26 6.44
C ILE A 70 5.36 20.83 6.62
N THR A 71 5.88 20.73 7.80
CA THR A 71 7.28 21.02 8.10
C THR A 71 8.12 19.77 7.90
N THR A 72 9.21 19.89 7.12
CA THR A 72 10.12 18.78 6.86
C THR A 72 11.36 18.83 7.74
N GLY A 73 11.90 17.67 8.11
CA GLY A 73 13.12 17.53 8.89
C GLY A 73 13.70 16.12 8.78
N ASN A 74 14.65 15.80 9.63
CA ASN A 74 15.24 14.47 9.66
C ASN A 74 15.32 13.87 11.07
N LEU A 75 15.49 12.54 11.13
CA LEU A 75 15.50 11.76 12.39
C LEU A 75 16.75 11.99 13.27
N GLU A 76 17.75 12.73 12.80
CA GLU A 76 18.94 13.04 13.60
C GLU A 76 18.85 14.45 14.20
N ASP A 77 18.50 15.44 13.41
CA ASP A 77 18.50 16.84 13.82
C ASP A 77 17.18 17.28 14.48
N ASP A 78 16.07 16.70 14.04
CA ASP A 78 14.72 17.22 14.34
C ASP A 78 13.88 16.25 15.20
N ILE A 79 14.42 15.08 15.58
CA ILE A 79 13.63 14.08 16.34
C ILE A 79 13.12 14.61 17.69
N SER A 80 13.84 15.52 18.33
CA SER A 80 13.42 16.13 19.60
C SER A 80 12.10 16.90 19.50
N LYS A 81 11.74 17.37 18.31
CA LYS A 81 10.47 18.07 18.04
C LYS A 81 9.24 17.19 18.16
N VAL A 82 9.40 15.84 18.23
CA VAL A 82 8.28 14.95 18.51
C VAL A 82 7.70 15.14 19.91
N ALA A 83 8.42 15.88 20.80
CA ALA A 83 7.89 16.31 22.09
C ALA A 83 6.62 17.16 21.97
N ASP A 84 6.44 17.88 20.87
CA ASP A 84 5.29 18.75 20.64
C ASP A 84 4.14 18.03 19.90
N ALA A 85 4.34 16.77 19.49
CA ALA A 85 3.34 16.02 18.75
C ALA A 85 2.27 15.43 19.69
N ASP A 86 1.01 15.47 19.26
CA ASP A 86 -0.11 14.78 19.92
C ASP A 86 -0.25 13.34 19.43
N TRP A 87 0.11 13.09 18.18
CA TRP A 87 0.12 11.76 17.56
C TRP A 87 1.35 11.58 16.68
N ILE A 88 2.11 10.52 16.92
CA ILE A 88 3.30 10.13 16.15
C ILE A 88 2.96 8.90 15.33
N LEU A 89 3.07 9.02 13.99
CA LEU A 89 2.78 7.94 13.05
C LEU A 89 4.05 7.48 12.34
N GLU A 90 4.49 6.26 12.63
CA GLU A 90 5.65 5.63 12.05
C GLU A 90 5.30 4.98 10.69
N VAL A 91 6.07 5.32 9.66
CA VAL A 91 5.88 4.83 8.27
C VAL A 91 7.24 4.53 7.61
N VAL A 92 8.15 3.94 8.35
CA VAL A 92 9.46 3.54 7.80
C VAL A 92 9.36 2.20 7.06
N VAL A 93 10.48 1.74 6.47
CA VAL A 93 10.53 0.45 5.78
C VAL A 93 10.04 -0.70 6.66
N GLU A 94 9.43 -1.72 6.05
CA GLU A 94 8.82 -2.85 6.73
C GLU A 94 9.88 -3.84 7.25
N ARG A 95 10.68 -3.35 8.20
CA ARG A 95 11.77 -4.07 8.88
C ARG A 95 11.70 -3.80 10.37
N LEU A 96 11.58 -4.86 11.15
CA LEU A 96 11.41 -4.78 12.61
C LEU A 96 12.59 -4.07 13.30
N ASP A 97 13.81 -4.39 12.89
CA ASP A 97 15.03 -3.78 13.44
C ASP A 97 15.05 -2.26 13.23
N VAL A 98 14.66 -1.79 12.05
CA VAL A 98 14.58 -0.35 11.74
C VAL A 98 13.48 0.32 12.56
N LYS A 99 12.30 -0.32 12.68
CA LYS A 99 11.18 0.21 13.47
C LYS A 99 11.56 0.34 14.95
N LYS A 100 12.21 -0.68 15.53
CA LYS A 100 12.69 -0.65 16.93
C LYS A 100 13.64 0.53 17.18
N LEU A 101 14.59 0.78 16.29
CA LEU A 101 15.50 1.93 16.40
C LEU A 101 14.76 3.28 16.35
N VAL A 102 13.76 3.40 15.48
CA VAL A 102 12.95 4.63 15.40
C VAL A 102 12.09 4.80 16.64
N PHE A 103 11.45 3.74 17.15
CA PHE A 103 10.67 3.82 18.39
C PHE A 103 11.52 4.15 19.61
N GLU A 104 12.75 3.65 19.67
CA GLU A 104 13.70 4.03 20.73
C GLU A 104 14.00 5.53 20.71
N LYS A 105 14.25 6.11 19.54
CA LYS A 105 14.44 7.55 19.39
C LYS A 105 13.18 8.34 19.76
N ILE A 106 12.00 7.91 19.32
CA ILE A 106 10.71 8.53 19.63
C ILE A 106 10.49 8.53 21.15
N GLU A 107 10.68 7.38 21.80
CA GLU A 107 10.42 7.21 23.23
C GLU A 107 11.29 8.11 24.10
N LYS A 108 12.50 8.42 23.66
CA LYS A 108 13.42 9.33 24.36
C LYS A 108 12.90 10.78 24.43
N TYR A 109 12.14 11.23 23.43
CA TYR A 109 11.78 12.64 23.30
C TYR A 109 10.28 12.93 23.41
N ARG A 110 9.41 11.93 23.12
CA ARG A 110 7.97 12.14 23.21
C ARG A 110 7.50 12.48 24.62
N ARG A 111 6.39 13.18 24.74
CA ARG A 111 5.70 13.37 26.02
C ARG A 111 5.01 12.07 26.46
N PRO A 112 4.91 11.78 27.78
CA PRO A 112 4.00 10.73 28.24
C PRO A 112 2.57 10.99 27.77
N GLY A 113 1.86 9.93 27.41
CA GLY A 113 0.49 10.04 26.90
C GLY A 113 0.37 10.36 25.41
N THR A 114 1.47 10.71 24.71
CA THR A 114 1.44 10.90 23.25
C THR A 114 1.05 9.60 22.55
N ILE A 115 0.05 9.65 21.67
CA ILE A 115 -0.36 8.50 20.86
C ILE A 115 0.74 8.16 19.85
N ILE A 116 1.09 6.89 19.74
CA ILE A 116 2.06 6.38 18.79
C ILE A 116 1.37 5.33 17.94
N SER A 117 1.55 5.39 16.65
CA SER A 117 1.07 4.31 15.77
C SER A 117 2.09 3.94 14.71
N SER A 118 2.00 2.69 14.24
CA SER A 118 2.76 2.22 13.07
C SER A 118 1.82 1.97 11.91
N ASN A 119 2.27 2.29 10.69
CA ASN A 119 1.56 1.94 9.45
C ASN A 119 2.06 0.61 8.89
N THR A 120 2.58 -0.29 9.73
CA THR A 120 2.98 -1.63 9.32
C THR A 120 1.82 -2.38 8.67
N SER A 121 2.13 -3.25 7.71
CA SER A 121 1.12 -4.08 7.04
C SER A 121 1.00 -5.49 7.63
N GLY A 122 1.88 -5.86 8.60
CA GLY A 122 1.84 -7.22 9.12
C GLY A 122 2.92 -7.59 10.15
N ILE A 123 3.79 -6.66 10.55
CA ILE A 123 4.71 -6.94 11.67
C ILE A 123 3.90 -6.96 12.98
N PRO A 124 3.90 -8.07 13.72
CA PRO A 124 3.16 -8.19 14.98
C PRO A 124 3.52 -7.12 16.00
N ILE A 125 2.52 -6.54 16.65
CA ILE A 125 2.68 -5.46 17.62
C ILE A 125 3.56 -5.88 18.79
N ARG A 126 3.45 -7.15 19.24
CA ARG A 126 4.26 -7.68 20.34
C ARG A 126 5.75 -7.47 20.12
N PHE A 127 6.24 -7.63 18.89
CA PHE A 127 7.66 -7.46 18.57
C PHE A 127 8.09 -5.99 18.54
N MET A 128 7.18 -5.09 18.15
CA MET A 128 7.43 -3.65 18.18
C MET A 128 7.40 -3.10 19.60
N ASN A 129 6.57 -3.67 20.46
CA ASN A 129 6.43 -3.29 21.87
C ASN A 129 7.52 -3.87 22.78
N GLU A 130 8.30 -4.83 22.32
CA GLU A 130 9.36 -5.46 23.11
C GLU A 130 10.39 -4.42 23.57
N GLY A 131 10.64 -4.36 24.89
CA GLY A 131 11.57 -3.41 25.49
C GLY A 131 11.06 -1.96 25.60
N ARG A 132 9.80 -1.68 25.22
CA ARG A 132 9.20 -0.34 25.35
C ARG A 132 8.60 -0.15 26.74
N SER A 133 8.54 1.11 27.19
CA SER A 133 7.94 1.46 28.47
C SER A 133 6.45 1.10 28.54
N GLU A 134 5.91 1.00 29.74
CA GLU A 134 4.47 0.75 29.93
C GLU A 134 3.61 1.85 29.30
N ASP A 135 4.02 3.11 29.46
CA ASP A 135 3.34 4.25 28.85
C ASP A 135 3.35 4.17 27.31
N PHE A 136 4.48 3.77 26.70
CA PHE A 136 4.52 3.54 25.26
C PHE A 136 3.51 2.47 24.83
N GLN A 137 3.51 1.32 25.51
CA GLN A 137 2.62 0.20 25.17
C GLN A 137 1.13 0.53 25.36
N LYS A 138 0.79 1.36 26.34
CA LYS A 138 -0.59 1.87 26.55
C LYS A 138 -1.06 2.81 25.46
N HIS A 139 -0.15 3.54 24.83
CA HIS A 139 -0.49 4.53 23.81
C HIS A 139 -0.12 4.08 22.37
N PHE A 140 0.18 2.78 22.18
CA PHE A 140 0.62 2.23 20.89
C PHE A 140 -0.44 1.36 20.24
N ALA A 141 -0.72 1.68 18.96
CA ALA A 141 -1.56 0.87 18.07
C ALA A 141 -0.97 0.82 16.65
N VAL A 142 -1.47 -0.06 15.80
CA VAL A 142 -1.29 0.06 14.36
C VAL A 142 -2.44 0.89 13.78
N THR A 143 -2.11 1.80 12.88
CA THR A 143 -3.07 2.54 12.06
C THR A 143 -2.71 2.35 10.59
N HIS A 144 -3.37 1.38 9.97
CA HIS A 144 -3.01 0.93 8.63
C HIS A 144 -3.82 1.70 7.57
N PHE A 145 -3.14 2.60 6.89
CA PHE A 145 -3.68 3.32 5.73
C PHE A 145 -3.42 2.55 4.45
N PHE A 146 -4.38 2.56 3.55
CA PHE A 146 -4.23 2.01 2.21
C PHE A 146 -3.82 3.10 1.21
N ASN A 147 -2.96 2.76 0.28
CA ASN A 147 -2.38 3.69 -0.68
C ASN A 147 -3.22 3.77 -1.99
N PRO A 148 -3.60 4.97 -2.47
CA PRO A 148 -3.28 6.30 -1.95
C PRO A 148 -4.14 6.72 -0.75
N PRO A 149 -3.54 7.25 0.35
CA PRO A 149 -4.27 7.50 1.61
C PRO A 149 -5.47 8.45 1.49
N ARG A 150 -5.41 9.42 0.59
CA ARG A 150 -6.53 10.35 0.35
C ARG A 150 -7.76 9.67 -0.24
N TYR A 151 -7.58 8.63 -1.05
CA TYR A 151 -8.63 8.04 -1.89
C TYR A 151 -9.19 6.75 -1.33
N LEU A 152 -8.35 5.90 -0.75
CA LEU A 152 -8.81 4.65 -0.17
C LEU A 152 -9.39 4.90 1.22
N LYS A 153 -10.62 4.44 1.41
CA LYS A 153 -11.39 4.71 2.62
C LYS A 153 -11.08 3.78 3.78
N LEU A 154 -10.63 2.56 3.52
CA LEU A 154 -10.33 1.60 4.58
C LEU A 154 -9.20 2.12 5.48
N PHE A 155 -9.41 2.03 6.77
CA PHE A 155 -8.47 2.40 7.82
C PHE A 155 -8.57 1.38 8.94
N GLU A 156 -7.57 0.53 9.06
CA GLU A 156 -7.56 -0.52 10.08
C GLU A 156 -6.87 0.02 11.33
N VAL A 157 -7.54 -0.09 12.47
CA VAL A 157 -6.98 0.21 13.79
C VAL A 157 -6.75 -1.11 14.50
N VAL A 158 -5.51 -1.38 14.87
CA VAL A 158 -5.11 -2.63 15.53
C VAL A 158 -4.47 -2.28 16.87
N PRO A 159 -5.21 -2.37 17.97
CA PRO A 159 -4.64 -2.09 19.31
C PRO A 159 -3.68 -3.19 19.73
N GLY A 160 -2.60 -2.78 20.40
CA GLY A 160 -1.71 -3.71 21.08
C GLY A 160 -2.37 -4.33 22.31
N PRO A 161 -1.80 -5.42 22.88
CA PRO A 161 -2.38 -6.10 24.05
C PRO A 161 -2.55 -5.24 25.29
N LYS A 162 -1.77 -4.18 25.40
CA LYS A 162 -1.81 -3.21 26.52
C LYS A 162 -2.32 -1.83 26.12
N CYS A 163 -2.79 -1.68 24.88
CA CYS A 163 -3.29 -0.40 24.40
C CYS A 163 -4.53 0.02 25.18
N ASP A 164 -4.56 1.23 25.69
CA ASP A 164 -5.71 1.77 26.39
C ASP A 164 -6.91 1.90 25.43
N GLN A 165 -8.10 1.56 25.94
CA GLN A 165 -9.33 1.63 25.14
C GLN A 165 -9.60 3.04 24.64
N THR A 166 -9.28 4.07 25.43
CA THR A 166 -9.43 5.48 25.05
C THR A 166 -8.61 5.86 23.82
N VAL A 167 -7.41 5.27 23.65
CA VAL A 167 -6.57 5.46 22.47
C VAL A 167 -7.23 4.82 21.24
N THR A 168 -7.72 3.60 21.42
CA THR A 168 -8.42 2.87 20.34
C THR A 168 -9.67 3.64 19.90
N ASP A 169 -10.50 4.07 20.85
CA ASP A 169 -11.73 4.83 20.59
C ASP A 169 -11.43 6.17 19.88
N PHE A 170 -10.37 6.85 20.32
CA PHE A 170 -9.91 8.07 19.66
C PHE A 170 -9.50 7.82 18.20
N LEU A 171 -8.68 6.81 17.93
CA LEU A 171 -8.21 6.49 16.58
C LEU A 171 -9.36 6.09 15.65
N MET A 172 -10.31 5.30 16.14
CA MET A 172 -11.52 4.93 15.40
C MET A 172 -12.36 6.17 15.07
N MET A 173 -12.71 6.96 16.08
CA MET A 173 -13.50 8.19 15.93
C MET A 173 -12.80 9.19 15.01
N TYR A 174 -11.49 9.42 15.20
CA TYR A 174 -10.73 10.36 14.39
C TYR A 174 -10.64 9.92 12.92
N GLY A 175 -10.44 8.61 12.71
CA GLY A 175 -10.47 8.01 11.37
C GLY A 175 -11.76 8.30 10.63
N GLU A 176 -12.89 8.13 11.27
CA GLU A 176 -14.22 8.33 10.66
C GLU A 176 -14.56 9.82 10.50
N LYS A 177 -14.51 10.59 11.59
CA LYS A 177 -15.01 11.96 11.60
C LYS A 177 -14.11 12.97 10.91
N PHE A 178 -12.80 12.81 11.01
CA PHE A 178 -11.84 13.81 10.52
C PHE A 178 -11.07 13.34 9.29
N LEU A 179 -10.61 12.08 9.26
CA LEU A 179 -9.88 11.55 8.11
C LEU A 179 -10.80 11.09 6.97
N GLY A 180 -12.12 11.04 7.17
CA GLY A 180 -13.10 10.61 6.17
C GLY A 180 -12.90 9.15 5.76
N LYS A 181 -12.46 8.32 6.70
CA LYS A 181 -12.21 6.89 6.52
C LYS A 181 -13.41 6.06 6.97
N THR A 182 -13.41 4.79 6.56
CA THR A 182 -14.17 3.74 7.21
C THR A 182 -13.20 3.03 8.14
N ALA A 183 -13.28 3.35 9.42
CA ALA A 183 -12.41 2.76 10.43
C ALA A 183 -12.92 1.37 10.79
N VAL A 184 -12.00 0.40 10.87
CA VAL A 184 -12.31 -0.99 11.22
C VAL A 184 -11.35 -1.44 12.32
N LEU A 185 -11.90 -1.91 13.41
CA LEU A 185 -11.13 -2.53 14.47
C LEU A 185 -10.66 -3.91 14.01
N ALA A 186 -9.35 -4.12 13.97
CA ALA A 186 -8.77 -5.38 13.54
C ALA A 186 -7.93 -6.02 14.64
N LYS A 187 -7.72 -7.33 14.54
CA LYS A 187 -6.83 -8.09 15.43
C LYS A 187 -5.39 -8.01 14.91
N ASP A 188 -4.42 -8.13 15.85
CA ASP A 188 -2.99 -8.25 15.51
C ASP A 188 -2.70 -9.65 14.91
N THR A 189 -3.17 -9.84 13.68
CA THR A 189 -2.97 -11.05 12.88
C THR A 189 -2.28 -10.71 11.56
N PRO A 190 -1.51 -11.63 10.95
CA PRO A 190 -0.76 -11.36 9.72
C PRO A 190 -1.64 -10.78 8.60
N ALA A 191 -1.20 -9.65 8.02
CA ALA A 191 -1.89 -8.91 6.96
C ALA A 191 -3.28 -8.33 7.35
N PHE A 192 -3.63 -8.33 8.63
CA PHE A 192 -4.88 -7.82 9.22
C PHE A 192 -6.13 -8.31 8.47
N ILE A 193 -7.02 -7.43 8.02
CA ILE A 193 -8.26 -7.78 7.33
C ILE A 193 -8.13 -7.53 5.82
N GLY A 194 -7.83 -6.30 5.41
CA GLY A 194 -7.90 -5.89 4.01
C GLY A 194 -6.88 -6.58 3.13
N ASN A 195 -5.63 -6.63 3.57
CA ASN A 195 -4.58 -7.32 2.83
C ASN A 195 -4.82 -8.84 2.81
N ARG A 196 -5.23 -9.46 3.92
CA ARG A 196 -5.49 -10.90 3.99
C ARG A 196 -6.60 -11.32 3.02
N ILE A 197 -7.75 -10.62 3.04
CA ILE A 197 -8.86 -10.89 2.12
C ILE A 197 -8.44 -10.62 0.66
N GLY A 198 -7.76 -9.49 0.42
CA GLY A 198 -7.32 -9.10 -0.92
C GLY A 198 -6.34 -10.11 -1.53
N ILE A 199 -5.34 -10.52 -0.76
CA ILE A 199 -4.34 -11.50 -1.21
C ILE A 199 -4.98 -12.87 -1.41
N PHE A 200 -5.83 -13.34 -0.47
CA PHE A 200 -6.58 -14.58 -0.66
C PHE A 200 -7.35 -14.58 -1.97
N GLY A 201 -8.11 -13.51 -2.25
CA GLY A 201 -8.90 -13.41 -3.49
C GLY A 201 -8.03 -13.44 -4.74
N ILE A 202 -6.85 -12.80 -4.73
CA ILE A 202 -5.92 -12.81 -5.87
C ILE A 202 -5.29 -14.20 -6.05
N MET A 203 -4.86 -14.84 -4.96
CA MET A 203 -4.22 -16.15 -5.01
C MET A 203 -5.22 -17.22 -5.49
N ASN A 204 -6.45 -17.20 -4.97
CA ASN A 204 -7.52 -18.08 -5.44
C ASN A 204 -7.81 -17.86 -6.94
N LEU A 205 -7.83 -16.60 -7.38
CA LEU A 205 -8.02 -16.28 -8.79
C LEU A 205 -6.90 -16.86 -9.68
N PHE A 206 -5.65 -16.87 -9.23
CA PHE A 206 -4.56 -17.47 -9.99
C PHE A 206 -4.77 -18.98 -10.23
N HIS A 207 -5.29 -19.71 -9.24
CA HIS A 207 -5.65 -21.13 -9.39
C HIS A 207 -6.79 -21.30 -10.41
N ILE A 208 -7.86 -20.53 -10.27
CA ILE A 208 -9.01 -20.56 -11.19
C ILE A 208 -8.59 -20.23 -12.64
N VAL A 209 -7.79 -19.20 -12.83
CA VAL A 209 -7.31 -18.77 -14.16
C VAL A 209 -6.53 -19.88 -14.85
N LYS A 210 -5.70 -20.61 -14.12
CA LYS A 210 -4.93 -21.75 -14.64
C LYS A 210 -5.85 -22.91 -14.99
N GLU A 211 -6.79 -23.25 -14.14
CA GLU A 211 -7.75 -24.34 -14.31
C GLU A 211 -8.68 -24.09 -15.53
N MET A 212 -9.22 -22.88 -15.63
CA MET A 212 -10.16 -22.50 -16.72
C MET A 212 -9.47 -22.11 -18.03
N GLY A 213 -8.15 -21.96 -18.05
CA GLY A 213 -7.38 -21.52 -19.21
C GLY A 213 -7.73 -20.10 -19.66
N LEU A 214 -8.09 -19.21 -18.72
CA LEU A 214 -8.43 -17.83 -19.03
C LEU A 214 -7.19 -16.99 -19.33
N THR A 215 -7.35 -16.03 -20.22
CA THR A 215 -6.33 -15.01 -20.48
C THR A 215 -6.41 -13.87 -19.49
N ILE A 216 -5.32 -13.11 -19.30
CA ILE A 216 -5.30 -11.97 -18.37
C ILE A 216 -6.30 -10.89 -18.79
N GLU A 217 -6.56 -10.72 -20.09
CA GLU A 217 -7.54 -9.76 -20.59
C GLU A 217 -8.98 -10.18 -20.26
N GLU A 218 -9.27 -11.49 -20.34
CA GLU A 218 -10.57 -12.04 -19.96
C GLU A 218 -10.83 -11.81 -18.47
N VAL A 219 -9.86 -12.13 -17.63
CA VAL A 219 -9.96 -11.92 -16.20
C VAL A 219 -10.11 -10.43 -15.84
N ASP A 220 -9.29 -9.54 -16.41
CA ASP A 220 -9.41 -8.11 -16.15
C ASP A 220 -10.74 -7.55 -16.67
N LYS A 221 -11.31 -8.14 -17.71
CA LYS A 221 -12.65 -7.77 -18.19
C LYS A 221 -13.74 -8.16 -17.21
N LEU A 222 -13.65 -9.37 -16.63
CA LEU A 222 -14.62 -9.92 -15.69
C LEU A 222 -14.50 -9.30 -14.29
N THR A 223 -13.28 -9.01 -13.84
CA THR A 223 -13.01 -8.54 -12.47
C THR A 223 -12.87 -7.03 -12.33
N GLY A 224 -13.26 -6.27 -13.35
CA GLY A 224 -13.19 -4.82 -13.39
C GLY A 224 -14.53 -4.11 -13.15
N PRO A 225 -14.85 -3.09 -13.96
CA PRO A 225 -16.05 -2.26 -13.76
C PRO A 225 -17.38 -3.01 -13.80
N VAL A 226 -17.43 -4.16 -14.46
CA VAL A 226 -18.67 -4.98 -14.53
C VAL A 226 -19.12 -5.42 -13.14
N ILE A 227 -18.18 -5.67 -12.23
CA ILE A 227 -18.46 -6.03 -10.83
C ILE A 227 -18.22 -4.86 -9.85
N GLY A 228 -18.21 -3.62 -10.34
CA GLY A 228 -18.05 -2.42 -9.50
C GLY A 228 -16.60 -2.12 -9.08
N ARG A 229 -15.61 -2.83 -9.61
CA ARG A 229 -14.20 -2.56 -9.33
C ARG A 229 -13.61 -1.50 -10.28
N PRO A 230 -12.46 -0.88 -9.94
CA PRO A 230 -11.75 0.06 -10.81
C PRO A 230 -11.40 -0.56 -12.18
N LYS A 231 -11.16 0.30 -13.17
CA LYS A 231 -10.76 -0.11 -14.54
C LYS A 231 -9.44 -0.90 -14.58
N SER A 232 -8.61 -0.81 -13.57
CA SER A 232 -7.38 -1.60 -13.44
C SER A 232 -7.66 -3.09 -13.17
N ALA A 233 -8.87 -3.44 -12.73
CA ALA A 233 -9.28 -4.82 -12.47
C ALA A 233 -8.28 -5.58 -11.58
N THR A 234 -7.90 -6.81 -11.91
CA THR A 234 -6.99 -7.63 -11.09
C THR A 234 -5.54 -7.55 -11.56
N PHE A 235 -5.23 -8.02 -12.75
CA PHE A 235 -3.84 -8.11 -13.22
C PHE A 235 -3.17 -6.75 -13.41
N ARG A 236 -3.91 -5.77 -13.92
CA ARG A 236 -3.38 -4.41 -14.01
C ARG A 236 -3.19 -3.77 -12.64
N THR A 237 -4.01 -4.10 -11.65
CA THR A 237 -3.82 -3.63 -10.26
C THR A 237 -2.55 -4.24 -9.66
N ILE A 238 -2.29 -5.53 -9.89
CA ILE A 238 -1.05 -6.19 -9.43
C ILE A 238 0.17 -5.50 -10.07
N ASP A 239 0.13 -5.18 -11.35
CA ASP A 239 1.21 -4.46 -12.02
C ASP A 239 1.47 -3.06 -11.43
N VAL A 240 0.44 -2.40 -10.91
CA VAL A 240 0.56 -1.08 -10.25
C VAL A 240 1.13 -1.21 -8.85
N VAL A 241 0.66 -2.17 -8.07
CA VAL A 241 1.10 -2.44 -6.68
C VAL A 241 2.53 -2.99 -6.67
N GLY A 242 2.83 -3.88 -7.57
CA GLY A 242 4.07 -4.64 -7.69
C GLY A 242 3.90 -6.09 -7.28
N LEU A 243 4.33 -6.99 -8.17
CA LEU A 243 4.24 -8.44 -7.98
C LEU A 243 5.01 -8.92 -6.75
N ASP A 244 6.17 -8.34 -6.49
CA ASP A 244 6.99 -8.64 -5.30
C ASP A 244 6.27 -8.31 -3.99
N THR A 245 5.51 -7.22 -3.94
CA THR A 245 4.69 -6.86 -2.77
C THR A 245 3.60 -7.92 -2.54
N LEU A 246 2.93 -8.37 -3.61
CA LEU A 246 1.93 -9.42 -3.53
C LEU A 246 2.54 -10.73 -3.03
N VAL A 247 3.64 -11.18 -3.63
CA VAL A 247 4.34 -12.42 -3.27
C VAL A 247 4.83 -12.37 -1.82
N HIS A 248 5.42 -11.25 -1.40
CA HIS A 248 5.87 -11.07 -0.02
C HIS A 248 4.70 -11.19 0.97
N THR A 249 3.57 -10.55 0.67
CA THR A 249 2.40 -10.60 1.56
C THR A 249 1.78 -12.01 1.59
N ALA A 250 1.68 -12.69 0.44
CA ALA A 250 1.15 -14.05 0.36
C ALA A 250 2.00 -15.04 1.16
N ASN A 251 3.32 -14.98 1.00
CA ASN A 251 4.25 -15.80 1.80
C ASN A 251 4.15 -15.46 3.28
N GLY A 252 4.06 -14.17 3.63
CA GLY A 252 3.88 -13.73 5.01
C GLY A 252 2.61 -14.31 5.66
N VAL A 253 1.49 -14.36 4.96
CA VAL A 253 0.26 -15.00 5.45
C VAL A 253 0.47 -16.52 5.58
N LYS A 254 0.97 -17.18 4.54
CA LYS A 254 1.22 -18.64 4.53
C LYS A 254 2.11 -19.09 5.68
N ASP A 255 3.20 -18.33 5.94
CA ASP A 255 4.21 -18.73 6.93
C ASP A 255 3.77 -18.43 8.37
N ASN A 256 2.99 -17.36 8.57
CA ASN A 256 2.59 -16.92 9.90
C ASN A 256 1.15 -17.29 10.30
N CYS A 257 0.41 -18.00 9.42
CA CYS A 257 -0.92 -18.52 9.71
C CYS A 257 -0.96 -20.04 9.45
N PRO A 258 -0.24 -20.86 10.24
CA PRO A 258 -0.18 -22.32 10.01
C PRO A 258 -1.53 -23.02 10.14
N GLU A 259 -2.45 -22.47 10.96
CA GLU A 259 -3.79 -23.01 11.22
C GLU A 259 -4.86 -22.45 10.26
N ASP A 260 -4.46 -21.72 9.20
CA ASP A 260 -5.41 -21.23 8.21
C ASP A 260 -5.94 -22.39 7.37
N GLU A 261 -7.26 -22.59 7.37
CA GLU A 261 -7.94 -23.67 6.64
C GLU A 261 -7.73 -23.62 5.12
N MET A 262 -7.39 -22.44 4.61
CA MET A 262 -7.13 -22.20 3.18
C MET A 262 -5.65 -21.89 2.91
N ARG A 263 -4.76 -22.32 3.79
CA ARG A 263 -3.31 -22.02 3.73
C ARG A 263 -2.69 -22.37 2.38
N ASP A 264 -3.13 -23.46 1.77
CA ASP A 264 -2.60 -23.93 0.49
C ASP A 264 -2.93 -22.99 -0.68
N GLN A 265 -3.97 -22.16 -0.55
CA GLN A 265 -4.28 -21.14 -1.55
C GLN A 265 -3.20 -20.05 -1.65
N PHE A 266 -2.39 -19.86 -0.60
CA PHE A 266 -1.29 -18.90 -0.59
C PHE A 266 0.01 -19.44 -1.20
N VAL A 267 0.02 -20.66 -1.73
CA VAL A 267 1.18 -21.21 -2.46
C VAL A 267 1.36 -20.46 -3.78
N ILE A 268 2.54 -19.87 -3.97
CA ILE A 268 2.84 -19.08 -5.15
C ILE A 268 2.91 -20.00 -6.40
N PRO A 269 2.10 -19.75 -7.44
CA PRO A 269 2.16 -20.55 -8.68
C PRO A 269 3.48 -20.39 -9.42
N ASP A 270 3.90 -21.42 -10.16
CA ASP A 270 5.17 -21.46 -10.89
C ASP A 270 5.35 -20.30 -11.86
N PHE A 271 4.30 -19.87 -12.57
CA PHE A 271 4.40 -18.76 -13.50
C PHE A 271 4.72 -17.44 -12.79
N ILE A 272 4.23 -17.25 -11.56
CA ILE A 272 4.56 -16.10 -10.72
C ILE A 272 6.03 -16.18 -10.27
N ASN A 273 6.51 -17.36 -9.84
CA ASN A 273 7.92 -17.54 -9.48
C ASN A 273 8.84 -17.17 -10.65
N LYS A 274 8.54 -17.64 -11.85
CA LYS A 274 9.29 -17.30 -13.08
C LYS A 274 9.23 -15.81 -13.41
N MET A 275 8.09 -15.14 -13.20
CA MET A 275 8.01 -13.68 -13.35
C MET A 275 8.90 -12.95 -12.35
N MET A 276 8.97 -13.43 -11.08
CA MET A 276 9.85 -12.88 -10.06
C MET A 276 11.32 -13.05 -10.42
N GLU A 277 11.75 -14.24 -10.87
CA GLU A 277 13.11 -14.52 -11.34
C GLU A 277 13.52 -13.60 -12.49
N ASN A 278 12.61 -13.35 -13.44
CA ASN A 278 12.81 -12.46 -14.57
C ASN A 278 12.69 -10.97 -14.20
N LYS A 279 12.40 -10.63 -12.94
CA LYS A 279 12.16 -9.25 -12.48
C LYS A 279 11.02 -8.53 -13.20
N TRP A 280 9.98 -9.27 -13.61
CA TRP A 280 8.77 -8.72 -14.21
C TRP A 280 7.79 -8.31 -13.13
N LEU A 281 8.12 -7.23 -12.45
CA LEU A 281 7.46 -6.80 -11.22
C LEU A 281 6.30 -5.81 -11.43
N GLY A 282 5.94 -5.54 -12.67
CA GLY A 282 4.87 -4.61 -13.03
C GLY A 282 5.38 -3.23 -13.45
N SER A 283 4.61 -2.19 -13.13
CA SER A 283 4.84 -0.82 -13.61
C SER A 283 6.21 -0.25 -13.24
N LYS A 284 6.74 -0.60 -12.08
CA LYS A 284 8.05 -0.12 -11.59
C LYS A 284 9.23 -0.64 -12.42
N THR A 285 9.09 -1.84 -13.00
CA THR A 285 10.07 -2.42 -13.93
C THR A 285 9.64 -2.29 -15.40
N LYS A 286 8.52 -1.59 -15.67
CA LYS A 286 7.91 -1.40 -16.99
C LYS A 286 7.46 -2.72 -17.66
N GLN A 287 7.47 -3.80 -16.94
CA GLN A 287 7.13 -5.15 -17.38
C GLN A 287 6.53 -5.96 -16.24
N GLY A 288 5.40 -6.60 -16.48
CA GLY A 288 4.64 -7.41 -15.54
C GLY A 288 3.65 -8.28 -16.32
N PHE A 289 2.40 -8.38 -15.89
CA PHE A 289 1.34 -9.01 -16.69
C PHE A 289 1.10 -8.27 -18.00
N TYR A 290 1.32 -6.96 -17.97
CA TYR A 290 1.33 -6.12 -19.15
C TYR A 290 2.70 -5.49 -19.36
N LYS A 291 3.10 -5.35 -20.64
CA LYS A 291 4.34 -4.70 -21.03
C LYS A 291 4.04 -3.55 -21.98
N MET A 292 4.52 -2.37 -21.63
CA MET A 292 4.41 -1.21 -22.51
C MET A 292 5.59 -1.18 -23.48
N THR A 293 5.30 -1.19 -24.77
CA THR A 293 6.25 -1.09 -25.88
C THR A 293 5.93 0.11 -26.75
N LYS A 294 6.75 0.34 -27.76
CA LYS A 294 6.44 1.25 -28.88
C LYS A 294 6.42 0.43 -30.17
N ASP A 295 5.45 0.70 -31.02
CA ASP A 295 5.42 0.13 -32.38
C ASP A 295 6.48 0.77 -33.28
N ALA A 296 6.57 0.31 -34.53
CA ALA A 296 7.52 0.83 -35.51
C ALA A 296 7.38 2.34 -35.78
N ASN A 297 6.21 2.93 -35.51
CA ASN A 297 5.89 4.34 -35.66
C ASN A 297 6.10 5.14 -34.37
N GLY A 298 6.67 4.53 -33.30
CA GLY A 298 6.87 5.16 -32.00
C GLY A 298 5.60 5.31 -31.15
N LYS A 299 4.45 4.80 -31.60
CA LYS A 299 3.18 4.80 -30.87
C LYS A 299 3.23 3.78 -29.75
N LYS A 300 2.68 4.14 -28.59
CA LYS A 300 2.58 3.23 -27.43
C LYS A 300 1.73 2.02 -27.77
N ASN A 301 2.28 0.83 -27.55
CA ASN A 301 1.60 -0.44 -27.65
C ASN A 301 1.67 -1.18 -26.32
N ILE A 302 0.61 -1.91 -25.94
CA ILE A 302 0.52 -2.68 -24.69
C ILE A 302 0.38 -4.14 -25.07
N LEU A 303 1.41 -4.91 -24.76
CA LEU A 303 1.41 -6.36 -24.86
C LEU A 303 0.90 -6.98 -23.58
N SER A 304 0.32 -8.17 -23.69
CA SER A 304 -0.12 -8.98 -22.56
C SER A 304 0.64 -10.30 -22.49
N LEU A 305 0.90 -10.75 -21.27
CA LEU A 305 1.61 -11.99 -21.01
C LEU A 305 0.69 -13.20 -21.28
N ASN A 306 1.20 -14.21 -21.94
CA ASN A 306 0.58 -15.53 -21.97
C ASN A 306 1.06 -16.31 -20.73
N LEU A 307 0.15 -16.68 -19.82
CA LEU A 307 0.51 -17.31 -18.56
C LEU A 307 1.06 -18.74 -18.72
N ASN A 308 0.80 -19.39 -19.86
CA ASN A 308 1.29 -20.75 -20.12
C ASN A 308 2.70 -20.75 -20.74
N THR A 309 2.96 -19.85 -21.71
CA THR A 309 4.24 -19.81 -22.45
C THR A 309 5.21 -18.76 -21.87
N LEU A 310 4.71 -17.83 -21.07
CA LEU A 310 5.44 -16.64 -20.57
C LEU A 310 5.98 -15.74 -21.68
N GLU A 311 5.33 -15.76 -22.83
CA GLU A 311 5.63 -14.87 -23.96
C GLU A 311 4.66 -13.71 -24.01
N TYR A 312 5.17 -12.53 -24.38
CA TYR A 312 4.32 -11.36 -24.60
C TYR A 312 3.73 -11.40 -26.01
N ARG A 313 2.44 -11.13 -26.10
CA ARG A 313 1.67 -11.09 -27.34
C ARG A 313 0.80 -9.84 -27.41
N GLU A 314 0.31 -9.55 -28.59
CA GLU A 314 -0.70 -8.51 -28.80
C GLU A 314 -1.94 -8.76 -27.92
N LYS A 315 -2.45 -7.67 -27.36
CA LYS A 315 -3.62 -7.72 -26.49
C LYS A 315 -4.85 -8.21 -27.26
N LYS A 316 -5.49 -9.25 -26.76
CA LYS A 316 -6.74 -9.78 -27.34
C LYS A 316 -7.95 -9.08 -26.71
N SER A 317 -8.99 -8.90 -27.51
CA SER A 317 -10.29 -8.43 -26.99
C SER A 317 -11.04 -9.59 -26.36
N ALA A 318 -11.32 -9.49 -25.07
CA ALA A 318 -12.16 -10.45 -24.37
C ALA A 318 -13.64 -10.24 -24.76
N LYS A 319 -14.31 -11.32 -25.21
CA LYS A 319 -15.70 -11.32 -25.60
C LYS A 319 -16.43 -12.43 -24.86
N PHE A 320 -17.45 -12.05 -24.09
CA PHE A 320 -18.37 -12.97 -23.42
C PHE A 320 -19.80 -12.54 -23.71
N ALA A 321 -20.64 -13.50 -24.10
CA ALA A 321 -22.04 -13.22 -24.40
C ALA A 321 -22.76 -12.64 -23.18
N THR A 322 -22.50 -13.20 -22.00
CA THR A 322 -23.08 -12.73 -20.73
C THR A 322 -22.66 -11.29 -20.40
N LEU A 323 -21.44 -10.87 -20.70
CA LEU A 323 -21.01 -9.47 -20.51
C LEU A 323 -21.75 -8.49 -21.42
N GLU A 324 -22.13 -8.89 -22.62
CA GLU A 324 -22.92 -8.04 -23.52
C GLU A 324 -24.31 -7.74 -22.90
N LEU A 325 -24.91 -8.71 -22.22
CA LEU A 325 -26.20 -8.55 -21.53
C LEU A 325 -26.11 -7.55 -20.37
N THR A 326 -24.94 -7.43 -19.72
CA THR A 326 -24.76 -6.54 -18.58
C THR A 326 -24.53 -5.06 -18.94
N LYS A 327 -24.26 -4.73 -20.21
CA LYS A 327 -23.89 -3.37 -20.65
C LYS A 327 -24.92 -2.29 -20.35
N LYS A 328 -26.19 -2.64 -20.32
CA LYS A 328 -27.31 -1.71 -20.10
C LYS A 328 -27.81 -1.73 -18.67
N ILE A 329 -27.17 -2.47 -17.78
CA ILE A 329 -27.58 -2.62 -16.38
C ILE A 329 -26.68 -1.74 -15.52
N ASP A 330 -27.23 -0.67 -14.92
CA ASP A 330 -26.47 0.26 -14.08
C ASP A 330 -26.23 -0.32 -12.67
N ASN A 331 -27.19 -1.05 -12.13
CA ASN A 331 -27.08 -1.63 -10.80
C ASN A 331 -26.10 -2.81 -10.78
N VAL A 332 -25.09 -2.74 -9.89
CA VAL A 332 -24.03 -3.75 -9.78
C VAL A 332 -24.58 -5.11 -9.36
N THR A 333 -25.55 -5.14 -8.42
CA THR A 333 -26.16 -6.38 -7.93
C THR A 333 -26.89 -7.13 -9.05
N ASP A 334 -27.62 -6.39 -9.88
CA ASP A 334 -28.36 -6.99 -11.01
C ASP A 334 -27.39 -7.48 -12.10
N ARG A 335 -26.28 -6.75 -12.34
CA ARG A 335 -25.19 -7.26 -13.21
C ARG A 335 -24.60 -8.56 -12.68
N PHE A 336 -24.37 -8.65 -11.37
CA PHE A 336 -23.86 -9.90 -10.75
C PHE A 336 -24.83 -11.07 -10.98
N ARG A 337 -26.13 -10.86 -10.80
CA ARG A 337 -27.13 -11.92 -11.07
C ARG A 337 -27.03 -12.42 -12.50
N VAL A 338 -26.98 -11.51 -13.46
CA VAL A 338 -26.85 -11.89 -14.89
C VAL A 338 -25.54 -12.63 -15.17
N LEU A 339 -24.42 -12.25 -14.50
CA LEU A 339 -23.13 -12.94 -14.66
C LEU A 339 -23.17 -14.35 -14.08
N VAL A 340 -23.76 -14.52 -12.90
CA VAL A 340 -23.86 -15.83 -12.22
C VAL A 340 -24.81 -16.78 -12.95
N ASP A 341 -25.90 -16.25 -13.50
CA ASP A 341 -26.88 -17.04 -14.26
C ASP A 341 -26.40 -17.34 -15.70
N GLY A 342 -25.31 -16.70 -16.14
CA GLY A 342 -24.70 -16.90 -17.44
C GLY A 342 -24.19 -18.33 -17.61
N LYS A 343 -24.21 -18.84 -18.86
CA LYS A 343 -23.75 -20.19 -19.21
C LYS A 343 -22.50 -20.19 -20.05
N ASP A 344 -21.90 -19.02 -20.28
CA ASP A 344 -20.58 -18.93 -20.90
C ASP A 344 -19.46 -18.94 -19.83
N LYS A 345 -18.21 -18.67 -20.22
CA LYS A 345 -17.07 -18.66 -19.31
C LYS A 345 -16.99 -17.41 -18.41
N ALA A 346 -17.96 -16.49 -18.48
CA ALA A 346 -17.96 -15.25 -17.68
C ALA A 346 -18.21 -15.46 -16.21
#